data_ceb9cb398de12466fd6465cedc123f49
#
_entry.id   ceb9cb398de12466fd6465cedc123f49
#
_cell.length_a   1.000
_cell.length_b   1.000
_cell.length_c   1.000
_cell.angle_alpha   90.00
_cell.angle_beta   90.00
_cell.angle_gamma   90.00
#
_symmetry.space_group_name_H-M   'P 1'
#
loop_
_entity.id
_entity.type
_entity.pdbx_description
1 polymer ?
#
loop_
_entity_poly.entity_id
_entity_poly.type
_entity_poly.pdbx_seq_one_letter_code
_entity_poly.pdbx_strand_id
1 'polypeptide(L)'
;MHTSSLLRSTLCLFLLAGLAGSTIACKPKAVRGGPGTENPNLDSGAMSTTLDRVDIDYLVNENLNAMFASGWWARDVQGSMGDPPIVAIWPIKNATSMHLDDQMLTLLSQIETTMVNSGAVSVVSRERQAEMVSEAQLQNTDIYNPATAAQLGAQLGAKYYITGKVTSTEERFDGERRVQYSLFLQVIEVETSLVKFQFTSERSKAIVR
;
A
#
# COMPACT_ATOMS: atom_id res chain seq x y z
N MET A 1 -19.63 30.61 -74.95
CA MET A 1 -18.61 30.58 -73.93
C MET A 1 -19.25 30.55 -72.52
N HIS A 2 -20.03 29.49 -72.17
CA HIS A 2 -20.70 29.43 -70.82
C HIS A 2 -20.78 28.02 -70.24
N THR A 3 -19.91 27.10 -70.65
CA THR A 3 -19.98 25.70 -70.17
C THR A 3 -18.88 25.30 -69.19
N SER A 4 -17.90 26.20 -68.90
CA SER A 4 -16.76 25.87 -68.00
C SER A 4 -16.93 26.28 -66.53
N SER A 5 -17.98 27.00 -66.16
CA SER A 5 -18.18 27.49 -64.79
C SER A 5 -18.99 26.51 -63.91
N LEU A 6 -19.89 25.71 -64.51
CA LEU A 6 -20.74 24.74 -63.80
C LEU A 6 -19.94 23.47 -63.37
N LEU A 7 -18.89 23.11 -64.11
CA LEU A 7 -18.10 21.93 -63.80
C LEU A 7 -17.15 22.14 -62.60
N ARG A 8 -16.75 23.40 -62.33
CA ARG A 8 -15.89 23.75 -61.19
C ARG A 8 -16.66 23.84 -59.86
N SER A 9 -17.95 24.25 -59.91
CA SER A 9 -18.77 24.31 -58.70
C SER A 9 -19.20 22.95 -58.17
N THR A 10 -19.46 21.97 -59.05
CA THR A 10 -19.83 20.59 -58.67
C THR A 10 -18.64 19.82 -58.11
N LEU A 11 -17.41 20.09 -58.56
CA LEU A 11 -16.21 19.40 -58.04
C LEU A 11 -15.85 19.87 -56.62
N CYS A 12 -16.08 21.15 -56.29
CA CYS A 12 -15.84 21.64 -54.93
C CYS A 12 -16.89 21.13 -53.91
N LEU A 13 -18.12 20.86 -54.33
CA LEU A 13 -19.18 20.37 -53.45
C LEU A 13 -18.94 18.89 -53.04
N PHE A 14 -18.34 18.08 -53.91
CA PHE A 14 -17.99 16.68 -53.62
C PHE A 14 -16.74 16.55 -52.71
N LEU A 15 -15.85 17.52 -52.72
CA LEU A 15 -14.67 17.50 -51.83
C LEU A 15 -14.99 17.92 -50.38
N LEU A 16 -16.05 18.69 -50.14
CA LEU A 16 -16.49 19.03 -48.77
C LEU A 16 -17.35 17.95 -48.11
N ALA A 17 -17.99 17.06 -48.85
CA ALA A 17 -18.82 15.98 -48.31
C ALA A 17 -17.98 14.78 -47.79
N GLY A 18 -16.71 14.70 -48.14
CA GLY A 18 -15.82 13.59 -47.75
C GLY A 18 -15.16 13.73 -46.39
N LEU A 19 -15.24 14.86 -45.70
CA LEU A 19 -14.52 15.12 -44.43
C LEU A 19 -15.40 14.97 -43.19
N ALA A 20 -16.64 14.53 -43.30
CA ALA A 20 -17.46 14.09 -42.15
C ALA A 20 -17.08 12.65 -41.75
N GLY A 21 -15.76 12.37 -41.63
CA GLY A 21 -15.26 11.18 -41.03
C GLY A 21 -15.65 11.18 -39.56
N SER A 22 -16.64 10.35 -39.22
CA SER A 22 -17.09 10.05 -37.87
C SER A 22 -15.89 9.69 -36.99
N THR A 23 -15.42 10.64 -36.20
CA THR A 23 -14.59 10.34 -35.05
C THR A 23 -15.45 9.52 -34.09
N ILE A 24 -15.40 8.19 -34.23
CA ILE A 24 -15.88 7.27 -33.19
C ILE A 24 -14.95 7.52 -32.01
N ALA A 25 -15.28 8.52 -31.22
CA ALA A 25 -14.61 8.73 -29.94
C ALA A 25 -15.03 7.53 -29.08
N CYS A 26 -14.13 6.53 -28.96
CA CYS A 26 -14.28 5.48 -27.98
C CYS A 26 -14.34 6.14 -26.60
N LYS A 27 -15.57 6.27 -26.07
CA LYS A 27 -15.74 6.77 -24.70
C LYS A 27 -15.13 5.75 -23.74
N PRO A 28 -14.26 6.18 -22.81
CA PRO A 28 -13.75 5.27 -21.81
C PRO A 28 -14.92 4.68 -21.01
N LYS A 29 -14.93 3.34 -20.86
CA LYS A 29 -15.94 2.60 -20.12
C LYS A 29 -15.31 2.07 -18.84
N ALA A 30 -15.96 2.31 -17.71
CA ALA A 30 -15.59 1.64 -16.45
C ALA A 30 -15.99 0.16 -16.51
N VAL A 31 -15.10 -0.72 -16.09
CA VAL A 31 -15.32 -2.17 -16.00
C VAL A 31 -15.00 -2.64 -14.58
N ARG A 32 -15.61 -3.73 -14.17
CA ARG A 32 -15.35 -4.35 -12.85
C ARG A 32 -14.28 -5.42 -12.99
N GLY A 33 -13.36 -5.48 -12.00
CA GLY A 33 -12.36 -6.53 -11.84
C GLY A 33 -12.82 -7.63 -10.87
N GLY A 34 -12.10 -8.77 -10.90
CA GLY A 34 -12.29 -9.89 -10.00
C GLY A 34 -13.14 -11.05 -10.58
N PRO A 35 -13.19 -12.19 -9.89
CA PRO A 35 -13.88 -13.39 -10.37
C PRO A 35 -15.34 -13.14 -10.70
N GLY A 36 -15.81 -13.66 -11.85
CA GLY A 36 -17.18 -13.52 -12.32
C GLY A 36 -17.57 -12.15 -12.90
N THR A 37 -16.61 -11.28 -13.15
CA THR A 37 -16.83 -9.94 -13.71
C THR A 37 -16.42 -9.84 -15.18
N GLU A 38 -16.61 -8.64 -15.78
CA GLU A 38 -16.26 -8.34 -17.18
C GLU A 38 -14.76 -8.49 -17.47
N ASN A 39 -13.90 -8.22 -16.48
CA ASN A 39 -12.46 -8.40 -16.57
C ASN A 39 -11.89 -9.07 -15.31
N PRO A 40 -11.87 -10.41 -15.24
CA PRO A 40 -11.41 -11.14 -14.05
C PRO A 40 -9.97 -10.82 -13.63
N ASN A 41 -9.11 -10.43 -14.56
CA ASN A 41 -7.69 -10.17 -14.36
C ASN A 41 -7.35 -8.67 -14.24
N LEU A 42 -8.35 -7.80 -14.10
CA LEU A 42 -8.13 -6.35 -14.03
C LEU A 42 -7.14 -5.97 -12.91
N ASP A 43 -7.28 -6.61 -11.77
CA ASP A 43 -6.48 -6.31 -10.57
C ASP A 43 -5.12 -7.02 -10.54
N SER A 44 -4.84 -7.96 -11.46
CA SER A 44 -3.59 -8.71 -11.48
C SER A 44 -2.44 -8.01 -12.19
N GLY A 45 -2.76 -7.08 -13.10
CA GLY A 45 -1.79 -6.33 -13.89
C GLY A 45 -1.37 -5.04 -13.21
N ALA A 46 -0.06 -4.74 -13.19
CA ALA A 46 0.43 -3.45 -12.74
C ALA A 46 0.11 -2.35 -13.76
N MET A 47 -0.73 -1.38 -13.40
CA MET A 47 -1.06 -0.24 -14.26
C MET A 47 -0.02 0.89 -14.18
N SER A 48 0.81 0.88 -13.15
CA SER A 48 1.87 1.87 -12.93
C SER A 48 2.98 1.27 -12.05
N THR A 49 4.06 2.01 -11.84
CA THR A 49 5.11 1.64 -10.88
C THR A 49 4.81 2.12 -9.46
N THR A 50 3.65 2.74 -9.20
CA THR A 50 3.23 3.12 -7.86
C THR A 50 2.83 1.89 -7.05
N LEU A 51 3.03 1.92 -5.74
CA LEU A 51 2.59 0.87 -4.82
C LEU A 51 1.07 0.70 -4.92
N ASP A 52 0.60 -0.49 -5.25
CA ASP A 52 -0.83 -0.81 -5.34
C ASP A 52 -1.24 -1.87 -4.31
N ARG A 53 -2.52 -2.24 -4.33
CA ARG A 53 -3.07 -3.20 -3.37
C ARG A 53 -2.41 -4.58 -3.45
N VAL A 54 -2.10 -5.05 -4.65
CA VAL A 54 -1.47 -6.38 -4.84
C VAL A 54 -0.05 -6.41 -4.26
N ASP A 55 0.67 -5.29 -4.40
CA ASP A 55 1.99 -5.14 -3.80
C ASP A 55 1.91 -5.11 -2.27
N ILE A 56 0.93 -4.37 -1.72
CA ILE A 56 0.71 -4.28 -0.27
C ILE A 56 0.36 -5.65 0.29
N ASP A 57 -0.60 -6.36 -0.34
CA ASP A 57 -0.99 -7.71 0.04
C ASP A 57 0.22 -8.64 0.10
N TYR A 58 1.08 -8.59 -0.92
CA TYR A 58 2.31 -9.38 -0.95
C TYR A 58 3.27 -9.01 0.18
N LEU A 59 3.61 -7.73 0.30
CA LEU A 59 4.60 -7.23 1.27
C LEU A 59 4.16 -7.52 2.72
N VAL A 60 2.89 -7.32 3.03
CA VAL A 60 2.33 -7.57 4.36
C VAL A 60 2.30 -9.06 4.65
N ASN A 61 1.81 -9.88 3.72
CA ASN A 61 1.71 -11.33 3.93
C ASN A 61 3.09 -11.96 4.14
N GLU A 62 4.11 -11.59 3.37
CA GLU A 62 5.48 -12.07 3.57
C GLU A 62 6.02 -11.71 4.96
N ASN A 63 5.81 -10.47 5.41
CA ASN A 63 6.23 -10.04 6.74
C ASN A 63 5.49 -10.78 7.86
N LEU A 64 4.17 -10.93 7.75
CA LEU A 64 3.37 -11.61 8.77
C LEU A 64 3.63 -13.11 8.81
N ASN A 65 3.82 -13.76 7.67
CA ASN A 65 4.20 -15.17 7.60
C ASN A 65 5.56 -15.41 8.29
N ALA A 66 6.55 -14.54 8.02
CA ALA A 66 7.84 -14.61 8.69
C ALA A 66 7.70 -14.37 10.22
N MET A 67 6.82 -13.44 10.62
CA MET A 67 6.52 -13.17 12.03
C MET A 67 5.91 -14.38 12.71
N PHE A 68 4.90 -15.01 12.12
CA PHE A 68 4.22 -16.19 12.68
C PHE A 68 5.11 -17.42 12.74
N ALA A 69 6.09 -17.53 11.83
CA ALA A 69 7.10 -18.58 11.85
C ALA A 69 8.29 -18.30 12.81
N SER A 70 8.33 -17.12 13.44
CA SER A 70 9.46 -16.70 14.26
C SER A 70 9.50 -17.39 15.64
N GLY A 71 10.71 -17.45 16.19
CA GLY A 71 10.89 -17.95 17.55
C GLY A 71 10.23 -17.09 18.63
N TRP A 72 10.08 -15.78 18.38
CA TRP A 72 9.31 -14.91 19.26
C TRP A 72 7.83 -15.32 19.29
N TRP A 73 7.20 -15.50 18.13
CA TRP A 73 5.80 -15.90 18.05
C TRP A 73 5.55 -17.22 18.77
N ALA A 74 6.40 -18.21 18.53
CA ALA A 74 6.25 -19.53 19.14
C ALA A 74 6.40 -19.52 20.66
N ARG A 75 7.37 -18.75 21.19
CA ARG A 75 7.68 -18.77 22.64
C ARG A 75 6.87 -17.74 23.44
N ASP A 76 6.81 -16.50 22.93
CA ASP A 76 6.30 -15.36 23.71
C ASP A 76 4.81 -15.10 23.46
N VAL A 77 4.27 -15.58 22.31
CA VAL A 77 2.85 -15.45 21.97
C VAL A 77 2.13 -16.79 22.21
N GLN A 78 2.44 -17.82 21.43
CA GLN A 78 1.75 -19.12 21.53
C GLN A 78 2.13 -19.89 22.80
N GLY A 79 3.36 -19.77 23.29
CA GLY A 79 3.84 -20.37 24.51
C GLY A 79 3.48 -19.63 25.79
N SER A 80 2.78 -18.49 25.69
CA SER A 80 2.38 -17.70 26.85
C SER A 80 1.31 -18.44 27.66
N MET A 81 1.59 -18.67 28.97
CA MET A 81 0.60 -19.19 29.88
C MET A 81 -0.24 -18.01 30.43
N GLY A 82 -1.49 -17.90 30.03
CA GLY A 82 -2.40 -16.85 30.49
C GLY A 82 -3.11 -16.16 29.33
N ASP A 83 -3.53 -14.93 29.55
CA ASP A 83 -4.25 -14.15 28.54
C ASP A 83 -3.34 -13.80 27.34
N PRO A 84 -3.91 -13.69 26.13
CA PRO A 84 -3.16 -13.27 24.95
C PRO A 84 -2.44 -11.94 25.18
N PRO A 85 -1.16 -11.81 24.78
CA PRO A 85 -0.43 -10.57 24.97
C PRO A 85 -1.07 -9.43 24.19
N ILE A 86 -1.11 -8.24 24.80
CA ILE A 86 -1.63 -7.03 24.18
C ILE A 86 -0.58 -6.44 23.24
N VAL A 87 -0.97 -6.19 21.99
CA VAL A 87 -0.12 -5.64 20.94
C VAL A 87 -0.69 -4.33 20.43
N ALA A 88 0.11 -3.29 20.38
CA ALA A 88 -0.20 -2.04 19.68
C ALA A 88 0.41 -2.07 18.26
N ILE A 89 -0.32 -1.57 17.26
CA ILE A 89 0.20 -1.43 15.89
C ILE A 89 0.49 0.05 15.64
N TRP A 90 1.77 0.41 15.72
CA TRP A 90 2.22 1.77 15.58
C TRP A 90 2.20 2.23 14.11
N PRO A 91 2.06 3.53 13.82
CA PRO A 91 2.11 4.02 12.44
C PRO A 91 3.38 3.57 11.71
N ILE A 92 3.21 3.00 10.53
CA ILE A 92 4.31 2.62 9.64
C ILE A 92 4.77 3.89 8.90
N LYS A 93 6.07 4.18 8.96
CA LYS A 93 6.62 5.38 8.34
C LYS A 93 6.69 5.24 6.82
N ASN A 94 6.10 6.19 6.10
CA ASN A 94 6.41 6.36 4.69
C ASN A 94 7.78 7.04 4.55
N ALA A 95 8.80 6.27 4.17
CA ALA A 95 10.16 6.74 3.92
C ALA A 95 10.50 6.71 2.41
N THR A 96 9.49 6.70 1.54
CA THR A 96 9.62 6.85 0.10
C THR A 96 9.55 8.33 -0.27
N SER A 97 9.86 8.67 -1.53
CA SER A 97 9.63 10.00 -2.11
C SER A 97 8.21 10.19 -2.64
N MET A 98 7.34 9.16 -2.50
CA MET A 98 5.99 9.16 -3.05
C MET A 98 4.95 9.49 -1.99
N HIS A 99 3.84 10.09 -2.42
CA HIS A 99 2.67 10.28 -1.57
C HIS A 99 1.89 8.96 -1.51
N LEU A 100 1.86 8.31 -0.35
CA LEU A 100 1.31 6.96 -0.16
C LEU A 100 0.29 6.89 1.01
N ASP A 101 -0.40 7.98 1.34
CA ASP A 101 -1.22 8.03 2.55
C ASP A 101 -2.30 6.95 2.57
N ASP A 102 -3.05 6.79 1.48
CA ASP A 102 -4.10 5.77 1.37
C ASP A 102 -3.53 4.35 1.39
N GLN A 103 -2.38 4.15 0.75
CA GLN A 103 -1.66 2.88 0.74
C GLN A 103 -1.17 2.51 2.15
N MET A 104 -0.68 3.48 2.91
CA MET A 104 -0.24 3.26 4.30
C MET A 104 -1.42 2.91 5.21
N LEU A 105 -2.59 3.53 5.03
CA LEU A 105 -3.81 3.17 5.76
C LEU A 105 -4.27 1.73 5.41
N THR A 106 -4.22 1.37 4.14
CA THR A 106 -4.55 0.01 3.67
C THR A 106 -3.62 -1.02 4.29
N LEU A 107 -2.30 -0.76 4.27
CA LEU A 107 -1.27 -1.61 4.85
C LEU A 107 -1.48 -1.82 6.36
N LEU A 108 -1.73 -0.75 7.11
CA LEU A 108 -2.02 -0.83 8.54
C LEU A 108 -3.28 -1.64 8.82
N SER A 109 -4.36 -1.44 8.04
CA SER A 109 -5.62 -2.15 8.19
C SER A 109 -5.46 -3.65 7.94
N GLN A 110 -4.62 -4.03 6.99
CA GLN A 110 -4.35 -5.44 6.69
C GLN A 110 -3.54 -6.11 7.81
N ILE A 111 -2.52 -5.43 8.34
CA ILE A 111 -1.75 -5.94 9.49
C ILE A 111 -2.69 -6.13 10.69
N GLU A 112 -3.50 -5.12 11.02
CA GLU A 112 -4.45 -5.18 12.13
C GLU A 112 -5.43 -6.35 11.97
N THR A 113 -6.06 -6.46 10.80
CA THR A 113 -7.03 -7.53 10.51
C THR A 113 -6.41 -8.90 10.67
N THR A 114 -5.20 -9.11 10.15
CA THR A 114 -4.52 -10.39 10.23
C THR A 114 -4.10 -10.72 11.67
N MET A 115 -3.62 -9.73 12.42
CA MET A 115 -3.24 -9.92 13.83
C MET A 115 -4.45 -10.26 14.70
N VAL A 116 -5.57 -9.53 14.55
CA VAL A 116 -6.82 -9.80 15.26
C VAL A 116 -7.35 -11.20 14.93
N ASN A 117 -7.38 -11.54 13.65
CA ASN A 117 -7.91 -12.83 13.18
C ASN A 117 -7.02 -14.02 13.55
N SER A 118 -5.76 -13.79 13.92
CA SER A 118 -4.89 -14.86 14.45
C SER A 118 -5.41 -15.44 15.77
N GLY A 119 -6.18 -14.66 16.53
CA GLY A 119 -6.68 -15.02 17.86
C GLY A 119 -5.61 -15.22 18.92
N ALA A 120 -4.34 -15.08 18.57
CA ALA A 120 -3.21 -15.34 19.48
C ALA A 120 -2.75 -14.08 20.25
N VAL A 121 -3.24 -12.92 19.88
CA VAL A 121 -2.94 -11.63 20.52
C VAL A 121 -4.19 -10.80 20.67
N SER A 122 -4.18 -9.89 21.64
CA SER A 122 -5.18 -8.81 21.77
C SER A 122 -4.62 -7.53 21.16
N VAL A 123 -5.29 -6.98 20.14
CA VAL A 123 -4.82 -5.78 19.45
C VAL A 123 -5.48 -4.54 20.03
N VAL A 124 -4.70 -3.50 20.34
CA VAL A 124 -5.22 -2.21 20.80
C VAL A 124 -5.96 -1.51 19.66
N SER A 125 -7.16 -0.95 19.95
CA SER A 125 -7.96 -0.21 18.97
C SER A 125 -7.15 0.91 18.32
N ARG A 126 -7.17 0.98 16.99
CA ARG A 126 -6.51 2.05 16.22
C ARG A 126 -7.04 3.44 16.51
N GLU A 127 -8.33 3.57 16.78
CA GLU A 127 -8.95 4.86 17.16
C GLU A 127 -8.30 5.41 18.43
N ARG A 128 -8.18 4.56 19.46
CA ARG A 128 -7.51 4.94 20.71
C ARG A 128 -6.03 5.28 20.51
N GLN A 129 -5.33 4.53 19.64
CA GLN A 129 -3.96 4.85 19.30
C GLN A 129 -3.85 6.17 18.52
N ALA A 130 -4.77 6.43 17.58
CA ALA A 130 -4.78 7.64 16.78
C ALA A 130 -4.97 8.91 17.63
N GLU A 131 -5.81 8.85 18.65
CA GLU A 131 -5.98 9.96 19.60
C GLU A 131 -4.66 10.27 20.33
N MET A 132 -3.98 9.25 20.86
CA MET A 132 -2.71 9.41 21.57
C MET A 132 -1.58 9.89 20.65
N VAL A 133 -1.50 9.36 19.44
CA VAL A 133 -0.52 9.80 18.42
C VAL A 133 -0.76 11.26 18.04
N SER A 134 -2.02 11.64 17.85
CA SER A 134 -2.38 13.02 17.52
C SER A 134 -2.00 14.00 18.65
N GLU A 135 -2.24 13.62 19.90
CA GLU A 135 -1.84 14.43 21.05
C GLU A 135 -0.30 14.57 21.13
N ALA A 136 0.45 13.47 20.94
CA ALA A 136 1.90 13.51 20.93
C ALA A 136 2.44 14.39 19.79
N GLN A 137 1.82 14.36 18.61
CA GLN A 137 2.19 15.23 17.48
C GLN A 137 1.92 16.71 17.77
N LEU A 138 0.80 17.03 18.42
CA LEU A 138 0.51 18.40 18.84
C LEU A 138 1.56 18.94 19.82
N GLN A 139 2.16 18.07 20.62
CA GLN A 139 3.28 18.40 21.52
C GLN A 139 4.64 18.44 20.83
N ASN A 140 4.71 18.40 19.49
CA ASN A 140 5.93 18.31 18.70
C ASN A 140 6.81 17.09 19.04
N THR A 141 6.21 16.01 19.53
CA THR A 141 6.92 14.77 19.89
C THR A 141 7.10 13.90 18.64
N ASP A 142 8.31 13.42 18.40
CA ASP A 142 8.57 12.48 17.31
C ASP A 142 7.98 11.10 17.62
N ILE A 143 6.83 10.80 17.02
CA ILE A 143 6.10 9.53 17.18
C ILE A 143 6.85 8.31 16.64
N TYR A 144 7.83 8.52 15.76
CA TYR A 144 8.68 7.44 15.22
C TYR A 144 9.91 7.16 16.09
N ASN A 145 10.11 7.95 17.14
CA ASN A 145 11.15 7.66 18.12
C ASN A 145 10.76 6.43 18.96
N PRO A 146 11.63 5.41 19.07
CA PRO A 146 11.34 4.20 19.85
C PRO A 146 10.99 4.45 21.31
N ALA A 147 11.60 5.44 21.96
CA ALA A 147 11.31 5.78 23.35
C ALA A 147 9.88 6.35 23.50
N THR A 148 9.47 7.21 22.58
CA THR A 148 8.08 7.73 22.54
C THR A 148 7.07 6.61 22.31
N ALA A 149 7.34 5.74 21.34
CA ALA A 149 6.48 4.60 21.03
C ALA A 149 6.36 3.65 22.24
N ALA A 150 7.45 3.39 22.97
CA ALA A 150 7.43 2.57 24.18
C ALA A 150 6.60 3.22 25.30
N GLN A 151 6.75 4.53 25.54
CA GLN A 151 5.98 5.26 26.54
C GLN A 151 4.48 5.23 26.27
N LEU A 152 4.08 5.51 25.04
CA LEU A 152 2.68 5.48 24.62
C LEU A 152 2.12 4.04 24.64
N GLY A 153 2.93 3.06 24.24
CA GLY A 153 2.57 1.64 24.33
C GLY A 153 2.29 1.20 25.77
N ALA A 154 3.10 1.64 26.74
CA ALA A 154 2.88 1.38 28.16
C ALA A 154 1.55 2.00 28.66
N GLN A 155 1.21 3.21 28.25
CA GLN A 155 -0.07 3.85 28.60
C GLN A 155 -1.28 3.10 28.03
N LEU A 156 -1.12 2.40 26.90
CA LEU A 156 -2.14 1.53 26.29
C LEU A 156 -2.22 0.14 26.94
N GLY A 157 -1.31 -0.18 27.87
CA GLY A 157 -1.19 -1.52 28.44
C GLY A 157 -0.62 -2.55 27.47
N ALA A 158 0.00 -2.12 26.38
CA ALA A 158 0.58 -3.01 25.41
C ALA A 158 1.87 -3.65 25.92
N LYS A 159 2.03 -4.97 25.74
CA LYS A 159 3.27 -5.69 26.00
C LYS A 159 4.27 -5.52 24.86
N TYR A 160 3.74 -5.52 23.64
CA TYR A 160 4.52 -5.35 22.41
C TYR A 160 3.92 -4.26 21.53
N TYR A 161 4.75 -3.65 20.70
CA TYR A 161 4.27 -2.83 19.59
C TYR A 161 4.95 -3.24 18.28
N ILE A 162 4.13 -3.23 17.20
CA ILE A 162 4.59 -3.45 15.83
C ILE A 162 4.83 -2.08 15.22
N THR A 163 5.99 -1.87 14.61
CA THR A 163 6.33 -0.65 13.88
C THR A 163 7.16 -0.98 12.65
N GLY A 164 7.42 0.01 11.81
CA GLY A 164 8.20 -0.22 10.61
C GLY A 164 8.26 0.97 9.67
N LYS A 165 8.72 0.70 8.46
CA LYS A 165 8.79 1.69 7.39
C LYS A 165 8.64 1.06 6.02
N VAL A 166 8.07 1.82 5.08
CA VAL A 166 8.12 1.53 3.65
C VAL A 166 9.20 2.40 3.03
N THR A 167 10.08 1.80 2.25
CA THR A 167 11.11 2.48 1.45
C THR A 167 10.96 2.13 -0.02
N SER A 168 11.53 2.93 -0.92
CA SER A 168 11.61 2.61 -2.34
C SER A 168 12.97 3.00 -2.92
N THR A 169 13.43 2.18 -3.87
CA THR A 169 14.61 2.46 -4.70
C THR A 169 14.17 2.49 -6.16
N GLU A 170 14.60 3.49 -6.90
CA GLU A 170 14.30 3.64 -8.32
C GLU A 170 15.57 3.53 -9.15
N GLU A 171 15.50 2.72 -10.20
CA GLU A 171 16.56 2.58 -11.20
C GLU A 171 15.99 2.82 -12.60
N ARG A 172 16.78 3.48 -13.45
CA ARG A 172 16.45 3.73 -14.86
C ARG A 172 17.64 3.30 -15.73
N PHE A 173 17.34 2.51 -16.74
CA PHE A 173 18.31 2.07 -17.71
C PHE A 173 17.65 1.86 -19.07
N ASP A 174 18.24 2.40 -20.13
CA ASP A 174 17.81 2.23 -21.54
C ASP A 174 16.30 2.44 -21.79
N GLY A 175 15.73 3.44 -21.10
CA GLY A 175 14.31 3.78 -21.20
C GLY A 175 13.37 2.87 -20.39
N GLU A 176 13.90 1.89 -19.72
CA GLU A 176 13.18 1.11 -18.70
C GLU A 176 13.27 1.79 -17.34
N ARG A 177 12.22 1.64 -16.54
CA ARG A 177 12.14 2.16 -15.17
C ARG A 177 11.73 1.03 -14.23
N ARG A 178 12.57 0.74 -13.24
CA ARG A 178 12.27 -0.21 -12.16
C ARG A 178 12.14 0.53 -10.84
N VAL A 179 11.10 0.24 -10.08
CA VAL A 179 10.92 0.69 -8.70
C VAL A 179 10.80 -0.55 -7.82
N GLN A 180 11.62 -0.62 -6.80
CA GLN A 180 11.61 -1.67 -5.79
C GLN A 180 11.12 -1.08 -4.47
N TYR A 181 10.07 -1.66 -3.91
CA TYR A 181 9.52 -1.34 -2.60
C TYR A 181 9.99 -2.34 -1.58
N SER A 182 10.30 -1.86 -0.38
CA SER A 182 10.63 -2.70 0.76
C SER A 182 9.76 -2.31 1.95
N LEU A 183 9.11 -3.28 2.58
CA LEU A 183 8.42 -3.13 3.85
C LEU A 183 9.25 -3.77 4.95
N PHE A 184 9.82 -2.95 5.81
CA PHE A 184 10.46 -3.39 7.04
C PHE A 184 9.45 -3.33 8.19
N LEU A 185 9.28 -4.45 8.90
CA LEU A 185 8.51 -4.53 10.14
C LEU A 185 9.39 -5.05 11.28
N GLN A 186 9.12 -4.55 12.47
CA GLN A 186 9.72 -5.06 13.71
C GLN A 186 8.70 -5.08 14.84
N VAL A 187 8.89 -6.03 15.75
CA VAL A 187 8.16 -6.13 17.02
C VAL A 187 9.10 -5.78 18.14
N ILE A 188 8.68 -4.86 18.99
CA ILE A 188 9.49 -4.36 20.11
C ILE A 188 8.69 -4.58 21.40
N GLU A 189 9.35 -5.08 22.42
CA GLU A 189 8.80 -5.19 23.77
C GLU A 189 8.79 -3.82 24.44
N VAL A 190 7.62 -3.41 24.94
CA VAL A 190 7.39 -2.06 25.48
C VAL A 190 8.29 -1.81 26.71
N GLU A 191 8.33 -2.75 27.64
CA GLU A 191 9.03 -2.60 28.92
C GLU A 191 10.56 -2.51 28.76
N THR A 192 11.12 -3.36 27.90
CA THR A 192 12.58 -3.51 27.75
C THR A 192 13.15 -2.79 26.53
N SER A 193 12.30 -2.34 25.61
CA SER A 193 12.68 -1.80 24.30
C SER A 193 13.49 -2.79 23.44
N LEU A 194 13.42 -4.09 23.74
CA LEU A 194 14.12 -5.12 22.97
C LEU A 194 13.36 -5.47 21.70
N VAL A 195 14.08 -5.55 20.60
CA VAL A 195 13.54 -6.06 19.33
C VAL A 195 13.38 -7.57 19.45
N LYS A 196 12.16 -8.05 19.35
CA LYS A 196 11.78 -9.47 19.43
C LYS A 196 11.70 -10.15 18.07
N PHE A 197 11.35 -9.38 17.05
CA PHE A 197 11.26 -9.82 15.67
C PHE A 197 11.54 -8.64 14.74
N GLN A 198 12.17 -8.93 13.61
CA GLN A 198 12.24 -8.00 12.47
C GLN A 198 12.37 -8.77 11.16
N PHE A 199 11.78 -8.22 10.12
CA PHE A 199 11.86 -8.78 8.76
C PHE A 199 11.67 -7.69 7.72
N THR A 200 12.18 -7.93 6.51
CA THR A 200 11.99 -7.05 5.35
C THR A 200 11.50 -7.89 4.18
N SER A 201 10.34 -7.54 3.65
CA SER A 201 9.86 -8.05 2.37
C SER A 201 10.09 -7.04 1.25
N GLU A 202 10.20 -7.53 0.01
CA GLU A 202 10.51 -6.70 -1.15
C GLU A 202 9.61 -7.03 -2.34
N ARG A 203 9.24 -6.00 -3.10
CA ARG A 203 8.43 -6.13 -4.31
C ARG A 203 8.94 -5.16 -5.39
N SER A 204 9.19 -5.65 -6.59
CA SER A 204 9.63 -4.83 -7.72
C SER A 204 8.55 -4.67 -8.77
N LYS A 205 8.48 -3.48 -9.37
CA LYS A 205 7.67 -3.17 -10.55
C LYS A 205 8.54 -2.48 -11.59
N ALA A 206 8.27 -2.76 -12.86
CA ALA A 206 9.01 -2.14 -13.96
C ALA A 206 8.06 -1.71 -15.08
N ILE A 207 8.43 -0.63 -15.76
CA ILE A 207 7.93 -0.29 -17.08
C ILE A 207 8.97 -0.82 -18.05
N VAL A 208 8.58 -1.85 -18.80
CA VAL A 208 9.40 -2.47 -19.85
C VAL A 208 8.84 -2.09 -21.22
N ARG A 209 9.69 -2.00 -22.24
CA ARG A 209 9.31 -1.73 -23.63
C ARG A 209 9.06 -3.00 -24.40
#